data_20885d982bdd417cc61c135980e1f668
#
_entry.id   20885d982bdd417cc61c135980e1f668
#
_cell.length_a   1.000
_cell.length_b   1.000
_cell.length_c   1.000
_cell.angle_alpha   90.00
_cell.angle_beta   90.00
_cell.angle_gamma   90.00
#
_symmetry.space_group_name_H-M   'P 1'
#
loop_
_entity.id
_entity.type
_entity.pdbx_description
1 polymer ?
#
loop_
_entity_poly.entity_id
_entity_poly.type
_entity_poly.pdbx_seq_one_letter_code
_entity_poly.pdbx_strand_id
1 'polypeptide(L)'
;MNTEGKNVRKPQQKRSRLMTEKIVSTALKLFCEKGYYNTTTNEIAKEAGISIGSLYSYYKDKDTIFLEILNRYHENFLTVFEKIRDDVNQALYKQDKRAWLRILLDELVDLHLSVKTLNRELKGLYY
;
A
#
# COMPACT_ATOMS: atom_id res chain seq x y z
N MET A 1 3.52 -32.19 -7.46
CA MET A 1 3.30 -31.84 -8.00
C MET A 1 3.19 -30.58 -8.43
N ASN A 2 2.92 -29.74 -8.02
CA ASN A 2 2.76 -28.50 -8.37
C ASN A 2 3.94 -27.75 -8.66
N THR A 3 5.05 -28.21 -8.44
CA THR A 3 6.29 -27.55 -8.69
C THR A 3 6.52 -27.30 -10.16
N GLU A 4 6.11 -28.23 -10.97
CA GLU A 4 6.27 -28.03 -12.39
C GLU A 4 5.43 -26.91 -12.87
N GLY A 5 4.22 -26.79 -12.41
CA GLY A 5 3.36 -25.70 -12.78
C GLY A 5 3.97 -24.37 -12.47
N LYS A 6 4.59 -24.25 -11.31
CA LYS A 6 5.23 -23.03 -10.93
C LYS A 6 6.38 -22.70 -11.85
N ASN A 7 7.19 -23.69 -12.19
CA ASN A 7 8.34 -23.45 -13.03
C ASN A 7 7.93 -22.97 -14.41
N VAL A 8 6.90 -23.58 -14.96
CA VAL A 8 6.44 -23.21 -16.28
C VAL A 8 5.97 -21.76 -16.32
N ARG A 9 5.41 -21.27 -15.20
CA ARG A 9 4.82 -19.95 -15.20
C ARG A 9 5.73 -18.87 -14.65
N LYS A 10 6.96 -19.21 -14.36
CA LYS A 10 7.88 -18.26 -13.77
C LYS A 10 8.06 -16.95 -14.50
N PRO A 11 8.28 -16.93 -15.82
CA PRO A 11 8.49 -15.65 -16.50
C PRO A 11 7.29 -14.72 -16.33
N GLN A 12 6.09 -15.26 -16.47
CA GLN A 12 4.89 -14.47 -16.35
C GLN A 12 4.64 -14.05 -14.92
N GLN A 13 4.86 -14.95 -13.98
CA GLN A 13 4.71 -14.62 -12.56
C GLN A 13 5.70 -13.57 -12.13
N LYS A 14 6.92 -13.65 -12.63
CA LYS A 14 7.95 -12.66 -12.30
C LYS A 14 7.55 -11.29 -12.80
N ARG A 15 7.03 -11.22 -14.02
CA ARG A 15 6.61 -9.95 -14.59
C ARG A 15 5.46 -9.35 -13.77
N SER A 16 4.49 -10.17 -13.39
CA SER A 16 3.37 -9.70 -12.58
C SER A 16 3.83 -9.20 -11.22
N ARG A 17 4.76 -9.92 -10.62
CA ARG A 17 5.28 -9.52 -9.31
C ARG A 17 6.00 -8.19 -9.40
N LEU A 18 6.83 -8.02 -10.43
CA LEU A 18 7.54 -6.76 -10.61
C LEU A 18 6.59 -5.61 -10.85
N MET A 19 5.52 -5.87 -11.62
CA MET A 19 4.54 -4.83 -11.90
C MET A 19 3.80 -4.44 -10.63
N THR A 20 3.36 -5.43 -9.84
CA THR A 20 2.64 -5.10 -8.61
C THR A 20 3.55 -4.39 -7.62
N GLU A 21 4.81 -4.78 -7.53
CA GLU A 21 5.76 -4.07 -6.67
C GLU A 21 5.92 -2.63 -7.10
N LYS A 22 5.98 -2.39 -8.40
CA LYS A 22 6.13 -1.05 -8.92
C LYS A 22 4.91 -0.20 -8.61
N ILE A 23 3.71 -0.76 -8.80
CA ILE A 23 2.47 -0.04 -8.48
C ILE A 23 2.41 0.28 -7.00
N VAL A 24 2.69 -0.70 -6.16
CA VAL A 24 2.57 -0.54 -4.71
C VAL A 24 3.59 0.48 -4.20
N SER A 25 4.84 0.39 -4.64
CA SER A 25 5.85 1.33 -4.16
C SER A 25 5.59 2.73 -4.66
N THR A 26 5.10 2.88 -5.88
CA THR A 26 4.75 4.18 -6.44
C THR A 26 3.59 4.79 -5.67
N ALA A 27 2.57 3.98 -5.40
CA ALA A 27 1.40 4.45 -4.65
C ALA A 27 1.81 4.90 -3.24
N LEU A 28 2.64 4.11 -2.58
CA LEU A 28 3.10 4.46 -1.25
C LEU A 28 3.85 5.77 -1.26
N LYS A 29 4.72 5.95 -2.23
CA LYS A 29 5.47 7.19 -2.37
C LYS A 29 4.53 8.38 -2.49
N LEU A 30 3.52 8.30 -3.35
CA LEU A 30 2.59 9.39 -3.56
C LEU A 30 1.71 9.62 -2.33
N PHE A 31 1.28 8.54 -1.67
CA PHE A 31 0.49 8.68 -0.45
C PHE A 31 1.27 9.43 0.62
N CYS A 32 2.57 9.15 0.71
CA CYS A 32 3.40 9.83 1.71
C CYS A 32 3.70 11.27 1.34
N GLU A 33 3.79 11.56 0.04
CA GLU A 33 4.13 12.91 -0.40
C GLU A 33 2.93 13.84 -0.40
N LYS A 34 1.78 13.37 -0.84
CA LYS A 34 0.62 14.24 -1.00
C LYS A 34 -0.63 13.77 -0.28
N GLY A 35 -0.56 12.65 0.40
CA GLY A 35 -1.69 12.12 1.14
C GLY A 35 -2.55 11.19 0.33
N TYR A 36 -3.27 10.31 1.03
CA TYR A 36 -4.09 9.31 0.39
C TYR A 36 -5.20 9.94 -0.44
N TYR A 37 -5.90 10.91 0.16
CA TYR A 37 -7.06 11.50 -0.51
C TYR A 37 -6.69 12.36 -1.70
N ASN A 38 -5.47 12.88 -1.71
CA ASN A 38 -5.02 13.74 -2.79
C ASN A 38 -4.32 12.98 -3.90
N THR A 39 -4.26 11.66 -3.80
CA THR A 39 -3.60 10.81 -4.79
C THR A 39 -4.66 10.05 -5.57
N THR A 40 -4.56 10.06 -6.90
CA THR A 40 -5.49 9.33 -7.75
C THR A 40 -4.80 8.14 -8.38
N THR A 41 -5.60 7.16 -8.83
CA THR A 41 -5.06 6.01 -9.53
C THR A 41 -4.41 6.44 -10.85
N ASN A 42 -4.92 7.49 -11.48
CA ASN A 42 -4.30 8.01 -12.70
C ASN A 42 -2.90 8.52 -12.43
N GLU A 43 -2.71 9.21 -11.31
CA GLU A 43 -1.39 9.68 -10.93
C GLU A 43 -0.45 8.54 -10.64
N ILE A 44 -0.94 7.51 -9.97
CA ILE A 44 -0.13 6.35 -9.67
C ILE A 44 0.33 5.68 -10.96
N ALA A 45 -0.60 5.47 -11.89
CA ALA A 45 -0.26 4.85 -13.16
C ALA A 45 0.78 5.67 -13.92
N LYS A 46 0.57 6.98 -13.98
CA LYS A 46 1.47 7.87 -14.69
C LYS A 46 2.87 7.83 -14.06
N GLU A 47 2.94 7.94 -12.76
CA GLU A 47 4.22 7.93 -12.06
C GLU A 47 4.92 6.58 -12.21
N ALA A 48 4.16 5.49 -12.23
CA ALA A 48 4.71 4.16 -12.42
C ALA A 48 5.08 3.87 -13.87
N GLY A 49 4.67 4.74 -14.80
CA GLY A 49 4.99 4.55 -16.21
C GLY A 49 4.15 3.49 -16.89
N ILE A 50 2.92 3.30 -16.44
CA ILE A 50 2.01 2.31 -17.03
C ILE A 50 0.69 2.97 -17.36
N SER A 51 -0.10 2.31 -18.20
CA SER A 51 -1.43 2.81 -18.52
C SER A 51 -2.38 2.59 -17.37
N ILE A 52 -3.43 3.40 -17.31
CA ILE A 52 -4.44 3.23 -16.26
C ILE A 52 -5.14 1.88 -16.41
N GLY A 53 -5.31 1.41 -17.65
CA GLY A 53 -5.87 0.09 -17.87
C GLY A 53 -5.01 -1.01 -17.29
N SER A 54 -3.70 -0.89 -17.45
CA SER A 54 -2.80 -1.86 -16.85
C SER A 54 -2.91 -1.85 -15.33
N LEU A 55 -2.99 -0.67 -14.74
CA LEU A 55 -3.13 -0.58 -13.30
C LEU A 55 -4.41 -1.29 -12.85
N TYR A 56 -5.54 -1.02 -13.50
CA TYR A 56 -6.80 -1.63 -13.11
C TYR A 56 -6.85 -3.14 -13.36
N SER A 57 -5.97 -3.66 -14.19
CA SER A 57 -5.90 -5.11 -14.35
C SER A 57 -5.30 -5.79 -13.12
N TYR A 58 -4.58 -5.04 -12.29
CA TYR A 58 -3.98 -5.57 -11.07
C TYR A 58 -4.75 -5.18 -9.81
N TYR A 59 -5.27 -3.98 -9.75
CA TYR A 59 -5.97 -3.47 -8.58
C TYR A 59 -7.21 -2.71 -9.02
N LYS A 60 -8.34 -3.07 -8.44
CA LYS A 60 -9.60 -2.48 -8.90
C LYS A 60 -9.81 -1.05 -8.45
N ASP A 61 -9.17 -0.63 -7.37
CA ASP A 61 -9.32 0.73 -6.89
C ASP A 61 -8.15 1.08 -5.97
N LYS A 62 -8.16 2.32 -5.50
CA LYS A 62 -7.09 2.85 -4.66
C LYS A 62 -7.03 2.13 -3.31
N ASP A 63 -8.20 1.84 -2.74
CA ASP A 63 -8.26 1.14 -1.46
C ASP A 63 -7.60 -0.23 -1.56
N THR A 64 -7.78 -0.92 -2.67
CA THR A 64 -7.17 -2.23 -2.88
C THR A 64 -5.65 -2.14 -2.93
N ILE A 65 -5.15 -1.10 -3.56
CA ILE A 65 -3.70 -0.87 -3.60
C ILE A 65 -3.19 -0.66 -2.17
N PHE A 66 -3.91 0.10 -1.39
CA PHE A 66 -3.49 0.36 -0.02
C PHE A 66 -3.51 -0.92 0.83
N LEU A 67 -4.52 -1.77 0.63
CA LEU A 67 -4.56 -3.03 1.34
C LEU A 67 -3.35 -3.90 1.01
N GLU A 68 -2.90 -3.83 -0.23
CA GLU A 68 -1.70 -4.54 -0.61
C GLU A 68 -0.47 -3.96 0.08
N ILE A 69 -0.43 -2.64 0.24
CA ILE A 69 0.65 -2.01 0.99
C ILE A 69 0.65 -2.53 2.42
N LEU A 70 -0.52 -2.60 3.05
CA LEU A 70 -0.62 -3.13 4.40
C LEU A 70 -0.11 -4.57 4.48
N ASN A 71 -0.47 -5.37 3.48
CA ASN A 71 -0.04 -6.75 3.44
C ASN A 71 1.49 -6.86 3.43
N ARG A 72 2.14 -5.99 2.69
CA ARG A 72 3.59 -6.04 2.55
C ARG A 72 4.31 -5.46 3.76
N TYR A 73 3.65 -4.57 4.49
CA TYR A 73 4.25 -3.91 5.64
C TYR A 73 3.57 -4.30 6.95
N HIS A 74 2.79 -5.37 6.95
CA HIS A 74 1.96 -5.67 8.11
C HIS A 74 2.76 -5.84 9.40
N GLU A 75 3.94 -6.39 9.32
CA GLU A 75 4.76 -6.55 10.52
C GLU A 75 5.15 -5.21 11.12
N ASN A 76 5.40 -4.24 10.26
CA ASN A 76 5.78 -2.90 10.71
C ASN A 76 4.59 -2.13 11.27
N PHE A 77 3.40 -2.48 10.82
CA PHE A 77 2.20 -1.75 11.21
C PHE A 77 1.33 -2.49 12.22
N LEU A 78 1.80 -3.62 12.71
CA LEU A 78 1.00 -4.44 13.60
C LEU A 78 0.56 -3.68 14.85
N THR A 79 1.44 -2.88 15.41
CA THR A 79 1.12 -2.09 16.58
C THR A 79 -0.01 -1.11 16.30
N VAL A 80 -0.01 -0.52 15.11
CA VAL A 80 -1.07 0.40 14.73
C VAL A 80 -2.40 -0.33 14.61
N PHE A 81 -2.38 -1.52 14.02
CA PHE A 81 -3.59 -2.33 13.93
C PHE A 81 -4.16 -2.62 15.32
N GLU A 82 -3.30 -2.95 16.26
CA GLU A 82 -3.75 -3.26 17.60
C GLU A 82 -4.36 -2.04 18.29
N LYS A 83 -3.78 -0.88 18.05
CA LYS A 83 -4.33 0.35 18.62
C LYS A 83 -5.71 0.67 18.07
N ILE A 84 -5.95 0.34 16.81
CA ILE A 84 -7.21 0.67 16.16
C ILE A 84 -8.29 -0.36 16.49
N ARG A 85 -7.89 -1.48 17.08
CA ARG A 85 -8.84 -2.53 17.42
C ARG A 85 -9.43 -2.33 18.81
N ASP A 86 -9.99 -1.19 19.07
CA ASP A 86 -10.71 -1.01 20.31
C ASP A 86 -12.20 -1.03 20.00
N ASP A 87 -13.02 -0.92 21.05
CA ASP A 87 -14.47 -1.05 20.90
C ASP A 87 -15.04 -0.01 19.96
N VAL A 88 -14.52 1.21 20.03
CA VAL A 88 -15.03 2.29 19.19
C VAL A 88 -14.76 1.99 17.72
N ASN A 89 -13.54 1.55 17.42
CA ASN A 89 -13.17 1.26 16.04
C ASN A 89 -13.91 0.03 15.52
N GLN A 90 -14.17 -0.94 16.37
CA GLN A 90 -14.95 -2.10 15.95
C GLN A 90 -16.39 -1.71 15.64
N ALA A 91 -16.94 -0.82 16.43
CA ALA A 91 -18.29 -0.34 16.16
C ALA A 91 -18.37 0.38 14.83
N LEU A 92 -17.38 1.23 14.55
CA LEU A 92 -17.32 1.93 13.29
C LEU A 92 -17.17 0.97 12.13
N TYR A 93 -16.34 -0.05 12.30
CA TYR A 93 -16.14 -1.07 11.27
C TYR A 93 -17.46 -1.74 10.90
N LYS A 94 -18.27 -2.04 11.91
CA LYS A 94 -19.55 -2.69 11.66
C LYS A 94 -20.55 -1.76 11.00
N GLN A 95 -20.51 -0.49 11.35
CA GLN A 95 -21.43 0.48 10.79
C GLN A 95 -21.03 0.91 9.38
N ASP A 96 -19.78 1.23 9.18
CA ASP A 96 -19.32 1.77 7.91
C ASP A 96 -17.87 1.34 7.69
N LYS A 97 -17.70 0.25 6.97
CA LYS A 97 -16.39 -0.28 6.69
C LYS A 97 -15.51 0.72 5.96
N ARG A 98 -16.11 1.49 5.07
CA ARG A 98 -15.34 2.43 4.28
C ARG A 98 -14.79 3.55 5.14
N ALA A 99 -15.60 4.08 6.04
CA ALA A 99 -15.13 5.12 6.94
C ALA A 99 -14.05 4.57 7.87
N TRP A 100 -14.24 3.37 8.38
CA TRP A 100 -13.24 2.73 9.23
C TRP A 100 -11.93 2.56 8.48
N LEU A 101 -12.02 2.09 7.24
CA LEU A 101 -10.84 1.87 6.43
C LEU A 101 -10.08 3.18 6.19
N ARG A 102 -10.80 4.27 5.93
CA ARG A 102 -10.15 5.54 5.71
C ARG A 102 -9.38 6.03 6.92
N ILE A 103 -9.96 5.85 8.11
CA ILE A 103 -9.26 6.20 9.33
C ILE A 103 -7.99 5.37 9.49
N LEU A 104 -8.10 4.08 9.24
CA LEU A 104 -6.95 3.19 9.31
C LEU A 104 -5.87 3.61 8.30
N LEU A 105 -6.28 3.93 7.08
CA LEU A 105 -5.36 4.33 6.04
C LEU A 105 -4.58 5.58 6.44
N ASP A 106 -5.28 6.58 6.95
CA ASP A 106 -4.64 7.82 7.35
C ASP A 106 -3.60 7.57 8.45
N GLU A 107 -3.96 6.76 9.44
CA GLU A 107 -3.04 6.44 10.53
C GLU A 107 -1.80 5.73 10.02
N LEU A 108 -1.96 4.78 9.13
CA LEU A 108 -0.82 4.00 8.64
C LEU A 108 0.06 4.81 7.71
N VAL A 109 -0.53 5.68 6.90
CA VAL A 109 0.27 6.55 6.05
C VAL A 109 1.05 7.53 6.90
N ASP A 110 0.41 8.09 7.93
CA ASP A 110 1.11 9.01 8.83
C ASP A 110 2.27 8.31 9.53
N LEU A 111 2.06 7.07 9.95
CA LEU A 111 3.13 6.30 10.58
C LEU A 111 4.29 6.09 9.61
N HIS A 112 3.98 5.70 8.39
CA HIS A 112 5.03 5.48 7.39
C HIS A 112 5.79 6.77 7.08
N LEU A 113 5.07 7.87 7.00
CA LEU A 113 5.70 9.16 6.72
C LEU A 113 6.63 9.56 7.87
N SER A 114 6.22 9.31 9.10
CA SER A 114 7.05 9.60 10.26
C SER A 114 8.34 8.78 10.23
N VAL A 115 8.23 7.50 9.93
CA VAL A 115 9.39 6.63 9.84
C VAL A 115 10.31 7.09 8.70
N LYS A 116 9.72 7.45 7.57
CA LYS A 116 10.50 7.91 6.42
C LYS A 116 11.26 9.19 6.75
N THR A 117 10.61 10.11 7.44
CA THR A 117 11.25 11.35 7.83
C THR A 117 12.41 11.09 8.79
N LEU A 118 12.17 10.21 9.77
CA LEU A 118 13.22 9.84 10.71
C LEU A 118 14.40 9.20 9.97
N ASN A 119 14.12 8.30 9.07
CA ASN A 119 15.19 7.65 8.30
C ASN A 119 15.99 8.66 7.49
N ARG A 120 15.29 9.64 6.93
CA ARG A 120 15.97 10.67 6.15
C ARG A 120 16.90 11.50 7.05
N GLU A 121 16.45 11.84 8.23
CA GLU A 121 17.26 12.59 9.18
C GLU A 121 18.46 11.77 9.64
N LEU A 122 18.25 10.49 9.88
CA LEU A 122 19.36 9.61 10.27
C LEU A 122 20.39 9.50 9.16
N LYS A 123 19.92 9.40 7.92
CA LYS A 123 20.84 9.36 6.78
C LYS A 123 21.64 10.64 6.70
N GLY A 124 21.01 11.77 6.97
CA GLY A 124 21.71 13.03 6.98
C GLY A 124 22.82 13.10 7.99
N LEU A 125 22.66 12.37 9.09
CA LEU A 125 23.70 12.33 10.11
C LEU A 125 24.85 11.41 9.74
N TYR A 126 24.56 10.32 9.03
CA TYR A 126 25.56 9.30 8.74
C TYR A 126 26.15 9.38 7.34
N TYR A 127 25.49 10.03 6.46
CA TYR A 127 25.94 10.17 5.09
C TYR A 127 26.07 11.62 4.70
#